data_a4e533474d1185ff189982bb156d9d7c
#
_entry.id   a4e533474d1185ff189982bb156d9d7c
#
_cell.length_a   1.000
_cell.length_b   1.000
_cell.length_c   1.000
_cell.angle_alpha   90.00
_cell.angle_beta   90.00
_cell.angle_gamma   90.00
#
_symmetry.space_group_name_H-M   'P 1'
#
loop_
_entity.id
_entity.type
_entity.pdbx_description
1 polymer ?
#
loop_
_entity_poly.entity_id
_entity_poly.type
_entity_poly.pdbx_seq_one_letter_code
_entity_poly.pdbx_strand_id
1 'polypeptide(L)'
;HTRENGRLTIMFCSFGAKPNIVRLFGRGEAVLPDDARFGDLAARFPANPGTRSVVTLDVSKVTTSCGYSVPKMDLVGHRDTLDAWAERKGPDGIVEYWGQKNQTSIDGLPALAE
;
A
#
# COMPACT_ATOMS: atom_id res chain seq x y z
N HIS A 1 9.50 -8.77 -2.00
CA HIS A 1 9.19 -9.78 -0.96
C HIS A 1 7.86 -10.48 -1.24
N THR A 2 6.77 -9.74 -1.41
CA THR A 2 5.43 -10.33 -1.70
C THR A 2 5.46 -11.18 -2.98
N ARG A 3 6.18 -10.75 -4.02
CA ARG A 3 6.37 -11.55 -5.25
C ARG A 3 7.13 -12.85 -5.01
N GLU A 4 8.07 -12.85 -4.08
CA GLU A 4 8.96 -13.99 -3.83
C GLU A 4 8.28 -15.09 -3.01
N ASN A 5 7.57 -14.73 -1.94
CA ASN A 5 6.97 -15.72 -1.03
C ASN A 5 5.46 -15.56 -0.81
N GLY A 6 4.86 -14.48 -1.30
CA GLY A 6 3.44 -14.20 -1.19
C GLY A 6 2.95 -13.86 0.23
N ARG A 7 3.83 -13.78 1.22
CA ARG A 7 3.41 -13.53 2.60
C ARG A 7 3.09 -12.05 2.81
N LEU A 8 1.89 -11.78 3.30
CA LEU A 8 1.46 -10.43 3.63
C LEU A 8 0.62 -10.45 4.90
N THR A 9 0.85 -9.47 5.76
CA THR A 9 0.02 -9.20 6.93
C THR A 9 -0.37 -7.73 6.91
N ILE A 10 -1.68 -7.45 7.02
CA ILE A 10 -2.19 -6.10 7.22
C ILE A 10 -2.64 -5.97 8.66
N MET A 11 -2.21 -4.92 9.33
CA MET A 11 -2.55 -4.64 10.72
C MET A 11 -3.30 -3.32 10.82
N PHE A 12 -4.45 -3.36 11.48
CA PHE A 12 -5.26 -2.19 11.81
C PHE A 12 -5.22 -1.95 13.32
N CYS A 13 -4.87 -0.74 13.72
CA CYS A 13 -4.88 -0.31 15.12
C CYS A 13 -5.96 0.74 15.33
N SER A 14 -6.81 0.56 16.34
CA SER A 14 -7.76 1.57 16.75
C SER A 14 -7.08 2.61 17.64
N PHE A 15 -7.03 3.85 17.17
CA PHE A 15 -6.51 5.00 17.93
C PHE A 15 -7.60 5.74 18.72
N GLY A 16 -8.87 5.34 18.56
CA GLY A 16 -10.01 5.95 19.22
C GLY A 16 -10.27 5.43 20.64
N ALA A 17 -11.50 5.64 21.11
CA ALA A 17 -11.89 5.31 22.49
C ALA A 17 -11.91 3.80 22.80
N LYS A 18 -12.12 2.94 21.80
CA LYS A 18 -12.16 1.49 21.96
C LYS A 18 -10.88 0.88 21.39
N PRO A 19 -9.89 0.56 22.23
CA PRO A 19 -8.61 0.02 21.76
C PRO A 19 -8.79 -1.40 21.22
N ASN A 20 -8.34 -1.63 19.99
CA ASN A 20 -8.35 -2.94 19.36
C ASN A 20 -7.27 -3.01 18.28
N ILE A 21 -6.75 -4.20 18.06
CA ILE A 21 -5.85 -4.50 16.94
C ILE A 21 -6.44 -5.66 16.15
N VAL A 22 -6.57 -5.48 14.82
CA VAL A 22 -6.99 -6.53 13.90
C VAL A 22 -5.84 -6.82 12.95
N ARG A 23 -5.53 -8.10 12.73
CA ARG A 23 -4.53 -8.52 11.75
C ARG A 23 -5.15 -9.48 10.75
N LEU A 24 -4.92 -9.18 9.47
CA LEU A 24 -5.28 -10.02 8.35
C LEU A 24 -4.00 -10.67 7.83
N PHE A 25 -3.95 -12.00 7.86
CA PHE A 25 -2.84 -12.78 7.32
C PHE A 25 -3.28 -13.49 6.06
N GLY A 26 -2.40 -13.58 5.09
CA GLY A 26 -2.74 -14.29 3.87
C GLY A 26 -1.67 -14.23 2.80
N ARG A 27 -2.10 -14.49 1.58
CA ARG A 27 -1.29 -14.41 0.39
C ARG A 27 -1.53 -13.07 -0.30
N GLY A 28 -0.48 -12.28 -0.37
CA GLY A 28 -0.47 -10.97 -1.01
C GLY A 28 0.06 -11.02 -2.43
N GLU A 29 -0.45 -10.15 -3.26
CA GLU A 29 0.01 -9.93 -4.63
C GLU A 29 0.05 -8.43 -4.91
N ALA A 30 1.11 -7.96 -5.55
CA ALA A 30 1.19 -6.59 -6.07
C ALA A 30 0.78 -6.60 -7.55
N VAL A 31 -0.33 -5.96 -7.86
CA VAL A 31 -0.88 -5.81 -9.21
C VAL A 31 -0.38 -4.49 -9.76
N LEU A 32 0.39 -4.54 -10.85
CA LEU A 32 1.01 -3.38 -11.50
C LEU A 32 0.12 -2.83 -12.63
N PRO A 33 0.39 -1.63 -13.15
CA PRO A 33 -0.42 -0.99 -14.18
C PRO A 33 -0.53 -1.76 -15.51
N ASP A 34 0.40 -2.63 -15.82
CA ASP A 34 0.41 -3.51 -16.99
C ASP A 34 -0.43 -4.80 -16.84
N ASP A 35 -0.84 -5.13 -15.61
CA ASP A 35 -1.78 -6.25 -15.36
C ASP A 35 -3.19 -5.88 -15.79
N ALA A 36 -3.85 -6.77 -16.55
CA ALA A 36 -5.23 -6.56 -17.02
C ALA A 36 -6.25 -6.27 -15.90
N ARG A 37 -5.99 -6.73 -14.68
CA ARG A 37 -6.85 -6.50 -13.50
C ARG A 37 -6.68 -5.12 -12.88
N PHE A 38 -5.59 -4.41 -13.21
CA PHE A 38 -5.23 -3.17 -12.52
C PHE A 38 -6.34 -2.12 -12.60
N GLY A 39 -6.90 -1.89 -13.79
CA GLY A 39 -7.93 -0.88 -13.99
C GLY A 39 -9.16 -1.07 -13.09
N ASP A 40 -9.69 -2.29 -13.06
CA ASP A 40 -10.85 -2.64 -12.23
C ASP A 40 -10.57 -2.57 -10.74
N LEU A 41 -9.36 -2.92 -10.33
CA LEU A 41 -8.94 -2.84 -8.93
C LEU A 41 -8.70 -1.41 -8.49
N ALA A 42 -8.00 -0.62 -9.30
CA ALA A 42 -7.71 0.79 -9.02
C ALA A 42 -8.99 1.65 -8.98
N ALA A 43 -10.00 1.34 -9.80
CA ALA A 43 -11.28 2.02 -9.81
C ALA A 43 -12.08 1.92 -8.49
N ARG A 44 -11.68 1.04 -7.57
CA ARG A 44 -12.27 0.91 -6.23
C ARG A 44 -11.80 1.98 -5.25
N PHE A 45 -10.81 2.78 -5.63
CA PHE A 45 -10.19 3.84 -4.82
C PHE A 45 -10.36 5.20 -5.50
N PRO A 46 -10.29 6.31 -4.75
CA PRO A 46 -10.17 7.63 -5.36
C PRO A 46 -8.99 7.68 -6.33
N ALA A 47 -9.20 8.33 -7.48
CA ALA A 47 -8.13 8.50 -8.46
C ALA A 47 -6.94 9.25 -7.84
N ASN A 48 -5.74 8.71 -8.02
CA ASN A 48 -4.51 9.32 -7.55
C ASN A 48 -3.43 9.19 -8.63
N PRO A 49 -2.85 10.31 -9.10
CA PRO A 49 -1.86 10.30 -10.19
C PRO A 49 -0.56 9.58 -9.83
N GLY A 50 -0.29 9.39 -8.54
CA GLY A 50 0.87 8.67 -8.04
C GLY A 50 0.66 7.17 -7.82
N THR A 51 -0.52 6.61 -8.17
CA THR A 51 -0.82 5.20 -7.98
C THR A 51 0.08 4.32 -8.86
N ARG A 52 0.91 3.49 -8.25
CA ARG A 52 1.85 2.61 -8.94
C ARG A 52 1.56 1.12 -8.83
N SER A 53 0.73 0.72 -7.89
CA SER A 53 0.29 -0.67 -7.72
C SER A 53 -0.96 -0.74 -6.87
N VAL A 54 -1.72 -1.81 -7.04
CA VAL A 54 -2.75 -2.23 -6.10
C VAL A 54 -2.28 -3.51 -5.43
N VAL A 55 -2.31 -3.55 -4.12
CA VAL A 55 -1.96 -4.77 -3.37
C VAL A 55 -3.25 -5.50 -3.02
N THR A 56 -3.35 -6.76 -3.43
CA THR A 56 -4.44 -7.65 -3.03
C THR A 56 -3.97 -8.60 -1.95
N LEU A 57 -4.86 -8.99 -1.06
CA LEU A 57 -4.61 -9.98 -0.01
C LEU A 57 -5.72 -11.03 -0.02
N ASP A 58 -5.37 -12.26 -0.35
CA ASP A 58 -6.24 -13.43 -0.12
C ASP A 58 -6.10 -13.84 1.36
N VAL A 59 -7.14 -13.53 2.14
CA VAL A 59 -7.11 -13.66 3.60
C VAL A 59 -7.34 -15.11 4.03
N SER A 60 -6.34 -15.72 4.65
CA SER A 60 -6.43 -17.07 5.21
C SER A 60 -6.72 -17.08 6.72
N LYS A 61 -6.38 -16.00 7.43
CA LYS A 61 -6.56 -15.92 8.88
C LYS A 61 -6.79 -14.47 9.32
N VAL A 62 -7.73 -14.29 10.24
CA VAL A 62 -7.98 -13.02 10.94
C VAL A 62 -7.75 -13.23 12.43
N THR A 63 -7.04 -12.31 13.07
CA THR A 63 -6.88 -12.30 14.52
C THR A 63 -7.20 -10.93 15.07
N THR A 64 -7.73 -10.92 16.30
CA THR A 64 -7.93 -9.71 17.07
C THR A 64 -7.16 -9.80 18.39
N SER A 65 -6.72 -8.68 18.89
CA SER A 65 -6.11 -8.58 20.22
C SER A 65 -6.45 -7.24 20.86
N CYS A 66 -6.31 -7.15 22.18
CA CYS A 66 -6.49 -5.88 22.87
C CYS A 66 -5.47 -4.87 22.34
N GLY A 67 -5.92 -3.63 22.21
CA GLY A 67 -5.07 -2.51 21.80
C GLY A 67 -4.65 -1.63 22.99
N TYR A 68 -4.50 -2.18 24.18
CA TYR A 68 -4.30 -1.39 25.41
C TYR A 68 -3.05 -0.51 25.38
N SER A 69 -2.03 -0.90 24.63
CA SER A 69 -0.82 -0.09 24.44
C SER A 69 -0.85 0.75 23.15
N VAL A 70 -1.93 0.70 22.37
CA VAL A 70 -2.09 1.60 21.22
C VAL A 70 -2.41 3.00 21.75
N PRO A 71 -1.65 4.03 21.34
CA PRO A 71 -1.88 5.39 21.82
C PRO A 71 -3.25 5.90 21.36
N LYS A 72 -3.91 6.69 22.20
CA LYS A 72 -5.12 7.42 21.83
C LYS A 72 -4.71 8.66 21.01
N MET A 73 -5.27 8.80 19.80
CA MET A 73 -4.92 9.88 18.88
C MET A 73 -6.18 10.41 18.18
N ASP A 74 -6.18 11.70 17.88
CA ASP A 74 -7.19 12.35 17.05
C ASP A 74 -6.60 12.65 15.67
N LEU A 75 -7.34 12.33 14.61
CA LEU A 75 -6.94 12.66 13.25
C LEU A 75 -7.17 14.16 13.02
N VAL A 76 -6.09 14.91 12.87
CA VAL A 76 -6.14 16.37 12.58
C VAL A 76 -6.47 16.62 11.10
N GLY A 77 -6.00 15.76 10.20
CA GLY A 77 -6.25 15.86 8.76
C GLY A 77 -5.28 15.03 7.92
N HIS A 78 -5.51 15.02 6.62
CA HIS A 78 -4.62 14.42 5.64
C HIS A 78 -3.71 15.48 5.02
N ARG A 79 -2.51 15.07 4.58
CA ARG A 79 -1.60 15.93 3.81
C ARG A 79 -1.86 15.70 2.31
N ASP A 80 -1.90 16.79 1.56
CA ASP A 80 -2.00 16.81 0.10
C ASP A 80 -0.63 16.84 -0.61
N THR A 81 0.45 16.89 0.16
CA THR A 81 1.82 17.11 -0.34
C THR A 81 2.24 16.10 -1.40
N LEU A 82 1.90 14.80 -1.20
CA LEU A 82 2.25 13.75 -2.15
C LEU A 82 1.45 13.87 -3.45
N ASP A 83 0.16 14.15 -3.34
CA ASP A 83 -0.73 14.28 -4.50
C ASP A 83 -0.32 15.49 -5.33
N ALA A 84 -0.09 16.65 -4.70
CA ALA A 84 0.41 17.84 -5.35
C ALA A 84 1.81 17.64 -5.98
N TRP A 85 2.67 16.82 -5.38
CA TRP A 85 3.96 16.45 -5.97
C TRP A 85 3.77 15.58 -7.21
N ALA A 86 2.90 14.57 -7.16
CA ALA A 86 2.61 13.68 -8.27
C ALA A 86 1.98 14.43 -9.45
N GLU A 87 1.04 15.34 -9.18
CA GLU A 87 0.43 16.20 -10.20
C GLU A 87 1.48 17.08 -10.90
N ARG A 88 2.40 17.72 -10.14
CA ARG A 88 3.49 18.52 -10.73
C ARG A 88 4.46 17.70 -11.55
N LYS A 89 4.72 16.45 -11.19
CA LYS A 89 5.58 15.54 -11.94
C LYS A 89 4.95 15.13 -13.27
N GLY A 90 3.64 14.98 -13.30
CA GLY A 90 2.90 14.42 -14.43
C GLY A 90 3.20 12.94 -14.68
N PRO A 91 2.45 12.28 -15.56
CA PRO A 91 2.57 10.83 -15.80
C PRO A 91 3.99 10.42 -16.19
N ASP A 92 4.61 11.11 -17.15
CA ASP A 92 5.95 10.78 -17.65
C ASP A 92 7.03 10.97 -16.57
N GLY A 93 6.93 12.07 -15.79
CA GLY A 93 7.86 12.34 -14.70
C GLY A 93 7.72 11.35 -13.53
N ILE A 94 6.55 10.76 -13.33
CA ILE A 94 6.34 9.68 -12.36
C ILE A 94 7.04 8.40 -12.83
N VAL A 95 6.88 8.02 -14.09
CA VAL A 95 7.54 6.83 -14.68
C VAL A 95 9.06 6.98 -14.61
N GLU A 96 9.59 8.16 -14.99
CA GLU A 96 11.03 8.45 -14.87
C GLU A 96 11.52 8.31 -13.41
N TYR A 97 10.77 8.85 -12.46
CA TYR A 97 11.10 8.76 -11.04
C TYR A 97 11.13 7.29 -10.55
N TRP A 98 10.20 6.45 -10.98
CA TRP A 98 10.21 5.03 -10.65
C TRP A 98 11.45 4.33 -11.20
N GLY A 99 11.84 4.63 -12.44
CA GLY A 99 13.07 4.13 -13.05
C GLY A 99 14.33 4.55 -12.29
N GLN A 100 14.35 5.72 -11.69
CA GLN A 100 15.50 6.23 -10.93
C GLN A 100 15.55 5.71 -9.48
N LYS A 101 14.41 5.50 -8.82
CA LYS A 101 14.34 5.32 -7.36
C LYS A 101 13.70 4.02 -6.89
N ASN A 102 12.97 3.31 -7.74
CA ASN A 102 12.17 2.17 -7.32
C ASN A 102 12.52 0.85 -8.02
N GLN A 103 13.74 0.70 -8.55
CA GLN A 103 14.15 -0.50 -9.26
C GLN A 103 14.57 -1.64 -8.32
N THR A 104 15.08 -1.30 -7.15
CA THR A 104 15.65 -2.28 -6.22
C THR A 104 15.13 -2.03 -4.81
N SER A 105 14.74 -3.10 -4.12
CA SER A 105 14.36 -3.06 -2.71
C SER A 105 15.57 -2.87 -1.79
N ILE A 106 15.34 -2.59 -0.51
CA ILE A 106 16.40 -2.46 0.50
C ILE A 106 17.24 -3.74 0.64
N ASP A 107 16.67 -4.90 0.31
CA ASP A 107 17.35 -6.20 0.36
C ASP A 107 17.96 -6.61 -1.00
N GLY A 108 18.04 -5.68 -1.95
CA GLY A 108 18.64 -5.92 -3.27
C GLY A 108 17.76 -6.71 -4.24
N LEU A 109 16.50 -6.98 -3.92
CA LEU A 109 15.57 -7.67 -4.81
C LEU A 109 14.98 -6.70 -5.85
N PRO A 110 14.65 -7.17 -7.06
CA PRO A 110 13.90 -6.38 -8.02
C PRO A 110 12.58 -5.88 -7.42
N ALA A 111 12.28 -4.59 -7.55
CA ALA A 111 11.06 -3.98 -7.01
C ALA A 111 10.03 -3.74 -8.11
N LEU A 112 10.14 -2.65 -8.87
CA LEU A 112 9.25 -2.33 -9.99
C LEU A 112 9.83 -2.78 -11.34
N ALA A 113 11.07 -3.26 -11.39
CA ALA A 113 11.65 -3.83 -12.60
C ALA A 113 10.97 -5.17 -12.94
N GLU A 114 10.74 -5.39 -14.20
CA GLU A 114 10.36 -6.67 -14.77
C GLU A 114 11.48 -7.71 -14.66
#